data_e71e4080e2676793ef51644584d71ccb
#
_entry.id   e71e4080e2676793ef51644584d71ccb
#
_cell.length_a   1.000
_cell.length_b   1.000
_cell.length_c   1.000
_cell.angle_alpha   90.00
_cell.angle_beta   90.00
_cell.angle_gamma   90.00
#
_symmetry.space_group_name_H-M   'P 1'
#
loop_
_entity.id
_entity.type
_entity.pdbx_description
1 polymer ?
#
loop_
_entity_poly.entity_id
_entity_poly.type
_entity_poly.pdbx_seq_one_letter_code
_entity_poly.pdbx_strand_id
1 'polypeptide(L)'
;MRVTDDGGAGLVAWFPLVDGAERLGVLGLRTAALDRETIRRCRLLTALLAMMITSKRDTSDSYAHGTRSDTMTLPAEMLRAFLPPRTVCTERAISTAVLEPAYQLGGDAFEHSLADGVLHAAVLDAMGHDLASGLTAALALGACRNARRNGADLPDLVASIDRAMHDWYPDRFATGVFLRLDLATGTLHWANCGHPPPLLIRADQVVTDALAGPGELPLGLAHLTDRPRTVRTVSLQPGDRLLIYTDGVVDAKGASHEFFGLSRFTDFVIRATAAGEPAPEALRRLMHAVLEHQDDRLTDDATIMMIEWQTATPPLLDSLGLSRTAAW
;
A
#
# COMPACT_ATOMS: atom_id res chain seq x y z
N MET A 1 0.38 23.09 -1.61
CA MET A 1 1.22 24.32 -1.70
C MET A 1 0.72 25.31 -0.65
N ARG A 2 1.62 25.95 0.08
CA ARG A 2 1.32 27.05 1.01
C ARG A 2 2.15 28.27 0.62
N VAL A 3 1.58 29.45 0.64
CA VAL A 3 2.26 30.71 0.34
C VAL A 3 2.24 31.57 1.59
N THR A 4 3.38 32.15 1.95
CA THR A 4 3.52 33.07 3.09
C THR A 4 4.23 34.34 2.62
N ASP A 5 3.90 35.48 3.21
CA ASP A 5 4.63 36.74 2.99
C ASP A 5 5.97 36.67 3.74
N ASP A 6 7.03 37.17 3.11
CA ASP A 6 8.40 37.16 3.67
C ASP A 6 8.67 38.38 4.59
N GLY A 7 7.68 39.23 4.85
CA GLY A 7 7.85 40.49 5.60
C GLY A 7 8.65 41.57 4.83
N GLY A 8 8.92 41.34 3.54
CA GLY A 8 9.61 42.22 2.59
C GLY A 8 8.94 42.21 1.22
N ALA A 9 9.65 42.53 0.15
CA ALA A 9 9.11 42.59 -1.22
C ALA A 9 9.00 41.20 -1.90
N GLY A 10 8.86 40.08 -1.16
CA GLY A 10 8.89 38.71 -1.71
C GLY A 10 7.84 37.78 -1.14
N LEU A 11 7.56 36.70 -1.88
CA LEU A 11 6.69 35.59 -1.47
C LEU A 11 7.55 34.35 -1.19
N VAL A 12 7.21 33.60 -0.15
CA VAL A 12 7.75 32.25 0.09
C VAL A 12 6.67 31.23 -0.19
N ALA A 13 6.89 30.38 -1.19
CA ALA A 13 6.01 29.28 -1.56
C ALA A 13 6.61 27.96 -1.13
N TRP A 14 5.82 27.14 -0.42
CA TRP A 14 6.19 25.83 0.07
C TRP A 14 5.50 24.75 -0.76
N PHE A 15 6.29 23.87 -1.38
CA PHE A 15 5.83 22.78 -2.21
C PHE A 15 6.14 21.45 -1.52
N PRO A 16 5.17 20.53 -1.34
CA PRO A 16 5.44 19.25 -0.71
C PRO A 16 6.28 18.36 -1.62
N LEU A 17 7.23 17.65 -1.04
CA LEU A 17 7.94 16.52 -1.63
C LEU A 17 7.19 15.26 -1.21
N VAL A 18 6.50 14.61 -2.14
CA VAL A 18 5.62 13.48 -1.86
C VAL A 18 5.93 12.34 -2.83
N ASP A 19 6.00 11.11 -2.31
CA ASP A 19 6.05 9.88 -3.09
C ASP A 19 4.84 9.01 -2.70
N GLY A 20 3.77 9.07 -3.50
CA GLY A 20 2.52 8.41 -3.19
C GLY A 20 1.94 8.82 -1.83
N ALA A 21 1.86 7.86 -0.90
CA ALA A 21 1.39 8.08 0.48
C ALA A 21 2.46 8.70 1.40
N GLU A 22 3.73 8.71 0.98
CA GLU A 22 4.84 9.16 1.81
C GLU A 22 5.15 10.64 1.62
N ARG A 23 5.30 11.36 2.72
CA ARG A 23 5.72 12.76 2.75
C ARG A 23 7.20 12.84 3.09
N LEU A 24 8.02 13.16 2.07
CA LEU A 24 9.49 13.19 2.22
C LEU A 24 10.00 14.55 2.75
N GLY A 25 9.21 15.61 2.59
CA GLY A 25 9.61 16.94 3.02
C GLY A 25 8.90 18.05 2.28
N VAL A 26 9.52 19.24 2.27
CA VAL A 26 9.01 20.42 1.59
C VAL A 26 10.14 21.17 0.86
N LEU A 27 9.85 21.69 -0.32
CA LEU A 27 10.72 22.64 -1.04
C LEU A 27 10.22 24.06 -0.82
N GLY A 28 11.03 24.92 -0.23
CA GLY A 28 10.77 26.34 -0.11
C GLY A 28 11.33 27.13 -1.31
N LEU A 29 10.51 27.93 -1.96
CA LEU A 29 10.90 28.85 -3.02
C LEU A 29 10.62 30.28 -2.58
N ARG A 30 11.66 31.14 -2.60
CA ARG A 30 11.51 32.59 -2.45
C ARG A 30 11.48 33.23 -3.85
N THR A 31 10.45 34.04 -4.13
CA THR A 31 10.26 34.68 -5.43
C THR A 31 9.50 35.99 -5.28
N ALA A 32 9.73 36.92 -6.21
CA ALA A 32 8.98 38.19 -6.27
C ALA A 32 7.55 37.99 -6.81
N ALA A 33 7.30 36.95 -7.64
CA ALA A 33 6.00 36.63 -8.19
C ALA A 33 5.85 35.13 -8.38
N LEU A 34 4.59 34.65 -8.28
CA LEU A 34 4.25 33.23 -8.40
C LEU A 34 3.22 33.06 -9.51
N ASP A 35 3.68 32.89 -10.75
CA ASP A 35 2.85 32.63 -11.91
C ASP A 35 2.58 31.11 -12.10
N ARG A 36 1.69 30.77 -13.02
CA ARG A 36 1.31 29.39 -13.32
C ARG A 36 2.50 28.54 -13.79
N GLU A 37 3.39 29.12 -14.59
CA GLU A 37 4.55 28.41 -15.12
C GLU A 37 5.57 28.11 -14.01
N THR A 38 5.84 29.05 -13.11
CA THR A 38 6.69 28.85 -11.94
C THR A 38 6.12 27.75 -11.04
N ILE A 39 4.81 27.76 -10.78
CA ILE A 39 4.14 26.72 -10.00
C ILE A 39 4.32 25.36 -10.67
N ARG A 40 4.10 25.27 -12.00
CA ARG A 40 4.26 24.03 -12.75
C ARG A 40 5.69 23.50 -12.68
N ARG A 41 6.68 24.35 -12.89
CA ARG A 41 8.11 23.99 -12.77
C ARG A 41 8.49 23.52 -11.38
N CYS A 42 8.00 24.21 -10.34
CA CYS A 42 8.25 23.79 -8.95
C CYS A 42 7.60 22.43 -8.62
N ARG A 43 6.39 22.17 -9.10
CA ARG A 43 5.75 20.85 -8.94
C ARG A 43 6.55 19.76 -9.64
N LEU A 44 7.03 20.01 -10.86
CA LEU A 44 7.88 19.05 -11.57
C LEU A 44 9.19 18.80 -10.83
N LEU A 45 9.83 19.89 -10.37
CA LEU A 45 11.06 19.79 -9.58
C LEU A 45 10.84 19.00 -8.27
N THR A 46 9.74 19.24 -7.54
CA THR A 46 9.43 18.49 -6.32
C THR A 46 9.18 17.01 -6.60
N ALA A 47 8.53 16.66 -7.72
CA ALA A 47 8.34 15.27 -8.10
C ALA A 47 9.68 14.59 -8.45
N LEU A 48 10.57 15.27 -9.19
CA LEU A 48 11.91 14.76 -9.48
C LEU A 48 12.76 14.60 -8.22
N LEU A 49 12.74 15.59 -7.33
CA LEU A 49 13.47 15.51 -6.05
C LEU A 49 12.92 14.38 -5.17
N ALA A 50 11.60 14.20 -5.11
CA ALA A 50 10.99 13.10 -4.38
C ALA A 50 11.50 11.75 -4.90
N MET A 51 11.46 11.56 -6.23
CA MET A 51 11.96 10.34 -6.88
C MET A 51 13.46 10.12 -6.63
N MET A 52 14.29 11.18 -6.67
CA MET A 52 15.72 11.09 -6.36
C MET A 52 15.96 10.69 -4.91
N ILE A 53 15.24 11.29 -3.96
CA ILE A 53 15.34 10.94 -2.54
C ILE A 53 14.95 9.49 -2.32
N THR A 54 13.80 9.06 -2.83
CA THR A 54 13.31 7.69 -2.71
C THR A 54 14.31 6.68 -3.30
N SER A 55 14.91 7.01 -4.46
CA SER A 55 15.93 6.14 -5.10
C SER A 55 17.26 6.05 -4.34
N LYS A 56 17.61 7.03 -3.51
CA LYS A 56 18.91 7.11 -2.84
C LYS A 56 18.88 6.88 -1.35
N ARG A 57 17.73 7.02 -0.71
CA ARG A 57 17.59 6.94 0.76
C ARG A 57 18.05 5.60 1.33
N ASP A 58 17.78 4.49 0.61
CA ASP A 58 18.07 3.13 1.08
C ASP A 58 19.58 2.81 1.04
N THR A 59 20.38 3.64 0.35
CA THR A 59 21.83 3.52 0.28
C THR A 59 22.55 4.60 1.10
N SER A 60 21.83 5.38 1.93
CA SER A 60 22.39 6.49 2.68
C SER A 60 22.11 6.35 4.17
N ASP A 61 23.09 5.84 4.92
CA ASP A 61 23.03 5.76 6.38
C ASP A 61 22.83 7.15 7.02
N SER A 62 23.43 8.20 6.44
CA SER A 62 23.22 9.57 6.90
C SER A 62 21.78 10.04 6.74
N TYR A 63 21.11 9.66 5.66
CA TYR A 63 19.70 9.95 5.47
C TYR A 63 18.85 9.17 6.47
N ALA A 64 19.09 7.87 6.61
CA ALA A 64 18.41 7.01 7.58
C ALA A 64 18.56 7.56 9.01
N HIS A 65 19.79 7.91 9.41
CA HIS A 65 20.06 8.50 10.74
C HIS A 65 19.34 9.84 10.96
N GLY A 66 19.27 10.69 9.93
CA GLY A 66 18.64 12.00 10.02
C GLY A 66 17.11 12.00 9.94
N THR A 67 16.50 10.92 9.43
CA THR A 67 15.04 10.85 9.21
C THR A 67 14.32 9.89 10.14
N ARG A 68 15.02 8.94 10.75
CA ARG A 68 14.45 8.02 11.74
C ARG A 68 14.12 8.79 13.02
N SER A 69 12.89 8.61 13.49
CA SER A 69 12.43 9.18 14.77
C SER A 69 12.60 8.22 15.93
N ASP A 70 12.88 6.93 15.66
CA ASP A 70 13.05 5.88 16.65
C ASP A 70 14.05 4.82 16.19
N THR A 71 14.45 3.93 17.10
CA THR A 71 15.35 2.80 16.82
C THR A 71 14.59 1.70 16.10
N MET A 72 15.10 1.28 14.93
CA MET A 72 14.51 0.19 14.16
C MET A 72 14.96 -1.18 14.72
N THR A 73 14.03 -2.12 14.87
CA THR A 73 14.34 -3.50 15.23
C THR A 73 14.98 -4.26 14.06
N LEU A 74 15.71 -5.34 14.34
CA LEU A 74 16.31 -6.17 13.30
C LEU A 74 15.26 -6.77 12.34
N PRO A 75 14.11 -7.32 12.80
CA PRO A 75 13.06 -7.78 11.90
C PRO A 75 12.56 -6.69 10.97
N ALA A 76 12.33 -5.48 11.50
CA ALA A 76 11.87 -4.34 10.72
C ALA A 76 12.90 -3.91 9.65
N GLU A 77 14.20 -3.86 10.01
CA GLU A 77 15.26 -3.54 9.04
C GLU A 77 15.33 -4.56 7.91
N MET A 78 15.24 -5.85 8.24
CA MET A 78 15.25 -6.93 7.25
C MET A 78 14.03 -6.89 6.35
N LEU A 79 12.82 -6.82 6.92
CA LEU A 79 11.59 -6.85 6.15
C LEU A 79 11.47 -5.62 5.25
N ARG A 80 11.85 -4.44 5.75
CA ARG A 80 11.83 -3.20 4.98
C ARG A 80 12.69 -3.27 3.71
N ALA A 81 13.82 -3.98 3.74
CA ALA A 81 14.65 -4.20 2.55
C ALA A 81 13.93 -5.00 1.45
N PHE A 82 12.89 -5.75 1.80
CA PHE A 82 12.09 -6.54 0.84
C PHE A 82 10.81 -5.81 0.43
N LEU A 83 10.33 -4.81 1.15
CA LEU A 83 9.09 -4.12 0.77
C LEU A 83 9.28 -3.31 -0.53
N PRO A 84 8.27 -3.30 -1.42
CA PRO A 84 8.27 -2.43 -2.59
C PRO A 84 8.03 -0.96 -2.21
N PRO A 85 8.15 -0.01 -3.14
CA PRO A 85 7.67 1.35 -2.95
C PRO A 85 6.22 1.36 -2.47
N ARG A 86 5.85 2.30 -1.60
CA ARG A 86 4.50 2.37 -1.03
C ARG A 86 3.40 2.63 -2.05
N THR A 87 3.73 3.16 -3.21
CA THR A 87 2.75 3.49 -4.26
C THR A 87 3.27 3.15 -5.64
N VAL A 88 2.44 2.46 -6.40
CA VAL A 88 2.61 2.20 -7.83
C VAL A 88 1.44 2.80 -8.57
N CYS A 89 1.71 3.59 -9.61
CA CYS A 89 0.71 4.32 -10.35
C CYS A 89 0.89 4.13 -11.86
N THR A 90 -0.23 3.95 -12.56
CA THR A 90 -0.32 3.96 -14.04
C THR A 90 -1.44 4.91 -14.46
N GLU A 91 -1.66 5.03 -15.77
CA GLU A 91 -2.81 5.76 -16.31
C GLU A 91 -4.17 5.12 -15.92
N ARG A 92 -4.18 3.86 -15.49
CA ARG A 92 -5.41 3.08 -15.25
C ARG A 92 -5.59 2.59 -13.82
N ALA A 93 -4.54 2.61 -13.02
CA ALA A 93 -4.64 2.16 -11.64
C ALA A 93 -3.66 2.86 -10.73
N ILE A 94 -4.07 3.03 -9.49
CA ILE A 94 -3.21 3.42 -8.38
C ILE A 94 -3.28 2.30 -7.36
N SER A 95 -2.11 1.75 -6.98
CA SER A 95 -1.97 0.83 -5.85
C SER A 95 -1.10 1.51 -4.80
N THR A 96 -1.62 1.66 -3.60
CA THR A 96 -0.90 2.28 -2.49
C THR A 96 -1.05 1.47 -1.22
N ALA A 97 0.02 1.36 -0.43
CA ALA A 97 0.03 0.61 0.81
C ALA A 97 0.71 1.40 1.93
N VAL A 98 0.23 1.19 3.14
CA VAL A 98 0.84 1.69 4.37
C VAL A 98 0.93 0.52 5.34
N LEU A 99 2.07 0.41 6.01
CA LEU A 99 2.36 -0.59 7.03
C LEU A 99 2.96 0.14 8.23
N GLU A 100 2.37 -0.05 9.39
CA GLU A 100 2.78 0.53 10.68
C GLU A 100 2.75 -0.56 11.78
N PRO A 101 3.61 -0.46 12.80
CA PRO A 101 4.61 0.58 13.07
C PRO A 101 5.88 0.38 12.21
N ALA A 102 6.40 1.49 11.66
CA ALA A 102 7.51 1.43 10.71
C ALA A 102 8.84 0.91 11.30
N TYR A 103 9.01 0.95 12.63
CA TYR A 103 10.28 0.63 13.30
C TYR A 103 10.27 -0.69 14.08
N GLN A 104 9.10 -1.29 14.29
CA GLN A 104 8.92 -2.49 15.10
C GLN A 104 8.12 -3.56 14.34
N LEU A 105 8.25 -3.62 13.02
CA LEU A 105 7.56 -4.57 12.16
C LEU A 105 7.77 -6.01 12.61
N GLY A 106 6.68 -6.77 12.61
CA GLY A 106 6.66 -8.19 12.92
C GLY A 106 6.49 -9.05 11.66
N GLY A 107 5.25 -9.42 11.34
CA GLY A 107 4.90 -10.39 10.32
C GLY A 107 4.24 -9.84 9.07
N ASP A 108 3.74 -8.61 9.11
CA ASP A 108 3.00 -8.02 8.01
C ASP A 108 3.90 -7.62 6.84
N ALA A 109 3.43 -7.88 5.63
CA ALA A 109 4.11 -7.45 4.41
C ALA A 109 3.12 -7.20 3.28
N PHE A 110 3.53 -6.36 2.33
CA PHE A 110 2.77 -6.15 1.10
C PHE A 110 3.68 -6.22 -0.13
N GLU A 111 3.06 -6.51 -1.26
CA GLU A 111 3.71 -6.55 -2.57
C GLU A 111 2.79 -5.92 -3.61
N HIS A 112 3.36 -5.15 -4.52
CA HIS A 112 2.70 -4.78 -5.77
C HIS A 112 3.71 -4.59 -6.89
N SER A 113 3.29 -4.91 -8.10
CA SER A 113 4.15 -4.86 -9.28
C SER A 113 3.31 -4.75 -10.55
N LEU A 114 3.88 -4.13 -11.55
CA LEU A 114 3.28 -3.97 -12.86
C LEU A 114 4.09 -4.75 -13.89
N ALA A 115 3.41 -5.55 -14.69
CA ALA A 115 3.99 -6.27 -15.83
C ALA A 115 2.92 -6.44 -16.93
N ASP A 116 3.26 -6.09 -18.15
CA ASP A 116 2.44 -6.36 -19.34
C ASP A 116 0.96 -5.95 -19.23
N GLY A 117 0.69 -4.78 -18.64
CA GLY A 117 -0.67 -4.29 -18.44
C GLY A 117 -1.44 -4.95 -17.29
N VAL A 118 -0.77 -5.73 -16.46
CA VAL A 118 -1.33 -6.39 -15.29
C VAL A 118 -0.73 -5.80 -14.01
N LEU A 119 -1.58 -5.44 -13.06
CA LEU A 119 -1.19 -5.13 -11.69
C LEU A 119 -1.27 -6.42 -10.86
N HIS A 120 -0.15 -6.81 -10.28
CA HIS A 120 -0.08 -7.84 -9.25
C HIS A 120 -0.01 -7.16 -7.89
N ALA A 121 -0.77 -7.66 -6.91
CA ALA A 121 -0.71 -7.17 -5.53
C ALA A 121 -0.89 -8.31 -4.54
N ALA A 122 -0.32 -8.18 -3.36
CA ALA A 122 -0.51 -9.09 -2.25
C ALA A 122 -0.37 -8.36 -0.91
N VAL A 123 -1.11 -8.82 0.08
CA VAL A 123 -0.90 -8.53 1.50
C VAL A 123 -0.72 -9.86 2.21
N LEU A 124 0.26 -9.92 3.08
CA LEU A 124 0.66 -11.09 3.86
C LEU A 124 0.70 -10.72 5.32
N ASP A 125 0.34 -11.66 6.19
CA ASP A 125 0.48 -11.55 7.62
C ASP A 125 1.01 -12.88 8.15
N ALA A 126 2.27 -12.88 8.58
CA ALA A 126 2.95 -14.06 9.11
C ALA A 126 2.75 -14.16 10.61
N MET A 127 2.47 -15.35 11.08
CA MET A 127 2.24 -15.67 12.49
C MET A 127 3.31 -15.09 13.42
N GLY A 128 2.90 -14.17 14.33
CA GLY A 128 3.73 -13.59 15.38
C GLY A 128 4.41 -12.30 14.95
N HIS A 129 5.19 -11.72 15.87
CA HIS A 129 5.82 -10.40 15.71
C HIS A 129 7.33 -10.43 16.03
N ASP A 130 7.98 -11.59 15.88
CA ASP A 130 9.40 -11.80 16.16
C ASP A 130 10.25 -11.82 14.88
N LEU A 131 11.56 -12.08 15.04
CA LEU A 131 12.47 -12.22 13.91
C LEU A 131 12.03 -13.34 12.94
N ALA A 132 11.47 -14.43 13.47
CA ALA A 132 11.06 -15.55 12.66
C ALA A 132 9.81 -15.21 11.82
N SER A 133 8.89 -14.39 12.32
CA SER A 133 7.75 -13.88 11.52
C SER A 133 8.23 -12.97 10.38
N GLY A 134 9.17 -12.05 10.65
CA GLY A 134 9.78 -11.22 9.61
C GLY A 134 10.48 -12.03 8.52
N LEU A 135 11.20 -13.09 8.90
CA LEU A 135 11.84 -14.01 7.96
C LEU A 135 10.80 -14.83 7.16
N THR A 136 9.71 -15.24 7.79
CA THR A 136 8.59 -15.94 7.13
C THR A 136 7.94 -15.04 6.08
N ALA A 137 7.64 -13.79 6.43
CA ALA A 137 7.11 -12.80 5.50
C ALA A 137 8.08 -12.53 4.33
N ALA A 138 9.38 -12.36 4.61
CA ALA A 138 10.41 -12.16 3.59
C ALA A 138 10.54 -13.37 2.64
N LEU A 139 10.47 -14.61 3.16
CA LEU A 139 10.45 -15.83 2.36
C LEU A 139 9.21 -15.87 1.45
N ALA A 140 8.03 -15.60 1.99
CA ALA A 140 6.78 -15.59 1.22
C ALA A 140 6.82 -14.53 0.11
N LEU A 141 7.30 -13.31 0.39
CA LEU A 141 7.52 -12.27 -0.62
C LEU A 141 8.52 -12.72 -1.70
N GLY A 142 9.63 -13.32 -1.29
CA GLY A 142 10.65 -13.84 -2.20
C GLY A 142 10.09 -14.91 -3.13
N ALA A 143 9.34 -15.88 -2.60
CA ALA A 143 8.68 -16.94 -3.37
C ALA A 143 7.63 -16.36 -4.32
N CYS A 144 6.80 -15.41 -3.85
CA CYS A 144 5.82 -14.69 -4.67
C CYS A 144 6.49 -14.01 -5.88
N ARG A 145 7.55 -13.24 -5.64
CA ARG A 145 8.30 -12.54 -6.71
C ARG A 145 8.94 -13.49 -7.69
N ASN A 146 9.55 -14.56 -7.19
CA ASN A 146 10.19 -15.56 -8.02
C ASN A 146 9.17 -16.25 -8.94
N ALA A 147 8.06 -16.73 -8.39
CA ALA A 147 7.00 -17.39 -9.17
C ALA A 147 6.43 -16.44 -10.24
N ARG A 148 6.08 -15.21 -9.87
CA ARG A 148 5.56 -14.19 -10.79
C ARG A 148 6.54 -13.89 -11.92
N ARG A 149 7.83 -13.67 -11.62
CA ARG A 149 8.88 -13.37 -12.61
C ARG A 149 9.16 -14.54 -13.55
N ASN A 150 8.84 -15.76 -13.14
CA ASN A 150 8.90 -16.97 -13.95
C ASN A 150 7.58 -17.23 -14.71
N GLY A 151 6.62 -16.31 -14.70
CA GLY A 151 5.39 -16.40 -15.48
C GLY A 151 4.31 -17.30 -14.88
N ALA A 152 4.42 -17.66 -13.58
CA ALA A 152 3.41 -18.46 -12.92
C ALA A 152 2.05 -17.74 -12.92
N ASP A 153 0.98 -18.49 -13.14
CA ASP A 153 -0.38 -18.01 -12.88
C ASP A 153 -0.65 -17.91 -11.36
N LEU A 154 -1.84 -17.46 -10.99
CA LEU A 154 -2.14 -17.22 -9.58
C LEU A 154 -2.18 -18.50 -8.73
N PRO A 155 -2.76 -19.64 -9.18
CA PRO A 155 -2.68 -20.91 -8.48
C PRO A 155 -1.26 -21.39 -8.26
N ASP A 156 -0.43 -21.38 -9.31
CA ASP A 156 0.96 -21.84 -9.27
C ASP A 156 1.85 -20.94 -8.42
N LEU A 157 1.57 -19.63 -8.42
CA LEU A 157 2.24 -18.66 -7.55
C LEU A 157 1.99 -18.99 -6.08
N VAL A 158 0.71 -19.18 -5.68
CA VAL A 158 0.36 -19.50 -4.30
C VAL A 158 0.93 -20.85 -3.89
N ALA A 159 0.84 -21.88 -4.76
CA ALA A 159 1.43 -23.20 -4.51
C ALA A 159 2.96 -23.13 -4.35
N SER A 160 3.64 -22.20 -5.04
CA SER A 160 5.08 -22.00 -4.90
C SER A 160 5.45 -21.39 -3.54
N ILE A 161 4.60 -20.49 -3.02
CA ILE A 161 4.77 -19.95 -1.66
C ILE A 161 4.55 -21.05 -0.62
N ASP A 162 3.45 -21.81 -0.74
CA ASP A 162 3.15 -22.94 0.16
C ASP A 162 4.33 -23.93 0.24
N ARG A 163 4.90 -24.30 -0.91
CA ARG A 163 6.09 -25.19 -0.97
C ARG A 163 7.30 -24.56 -0.29
N ALA A 164 7.61 -23.31 -0.60
CA ALA A 164 8.77 -22.64 0.00
C ALA A 164 8.64 -22.56 1.53
N MET A 165 7.43 -22.25 2.04
CA MET A 165 7.20 -22.20 3.48
C MET A 165 7.31 -23.59 4.10
N HIS A 166 6.71 -24.63 3.49
CA HIS A 166 6.83 -26.00 3.96
C HIS A 166 8.28 -26.50 4.01
N ASP A 167 9.07 -26.18 2.99
CA ASP A 167 10.45 -26.66 2.87
C ASP A 167 11.41 -25.98 3.85
N TRP A 168 11.21 -24.69 4.12
CA TRP A 168 12.14 -23.89 4.90
C TRP A 168 11.64 -23.52 6.31
N TYR A 169 10.31 -23.44 6.51
CA TYR A 169 9.67 -23.08 7.77
C TYR A 169 8.42 -23.95 8.03
N PRO A 170 8.58 -25.29 8.21
CA PRO A 170 7.44 -26.22 8.27
C PRO A 170 6.49 -25.98 9.46
N ASP A 171 6.98 -25.31 10.51
CA ASP A 171 6.19 -25.01 11.72
C ASP A 171 5.59 -23.59 11.70
N ARG A 172 5.67 -22.90 10.56
CA ARG A 172 5.17 -21.54 10.40
C ARG A 172 4.11 -21.46 9.31
N PHE A 173 3.19 -20.54 9.51
CA PHE A 173 2.18 -20.22 8.51
C PHE A 173 2.02 -18.70 8.38
N ALA A 174 1.40 -18.28 7.30
CA ALA A 174 1.03 -16.89 7.07
C ALA A 174 -0.36 -16.85 6.45
N THR A 175 -1.14 -15.82 6.77
CA THR A 175 -2.33 -15.49 5.99
C THR A 175 -1.96 -14.58 4.83
N GLY A 176 -2.79 -14.54 3.78
CA GLY A 176 -2.51 -13.63 2.67
C GLY A 176 -3.60 -13.58 1.61
N VAL A 177 -3.61 -12.46 0.91
CA VAL A 177 -4.45 -12.24 -0.29
C VAL A 177 -3.55 -11.92 -1.46
N PHE A 178 -3.80 -12.58 -2.58
CA PHE A 178 -3.07 -12.40 -3.84
C PHE A 178 -4.03 -11.96 -4.93
N LEU A 179 -3.64 -10.92 -5.65
CA LEU A 179 -4.46 -10.28 -6.67
C LEU A 179 -3.71 -10.18 -8.00
N ARG A 180 -4.46 -10.35 -9.09
CA ARG A 180 -4.01 -10.09 -10.45
C ARG A 180 -5.12 -9.32 -11.18
N LEU A 181 -4.88 -8.03 -11.41
CA LEU A 181 -5.81 -7.12 -12.07
C LEU A 181 -5.34 -6.83 -13.50
N ASP A 182 -6.13 -7.23 -14.48
CA ASP A 182 -5.96 -6.80 -15.87
C ASP A 182 -6.41 -5.34 -16.00
N LEU A 183 -5.47 -4.46 -16.30
CA LEU A 183 -5.73 -3.02 -16.35
C LEU A 183 -6.53 -2.59 -17.59
N ALA A 184 -6.55 -3.40 -18.64
CA ALA A 184 -7.31 -3.10 -19.85
C ALA A 184 -8.80 -3.38 -19.66
N THR A 185 -9.14 -4.47 -18.96
CA THR A 185 -10.51 -4.97 -18.82
C THR A 185 -11.14 -4.71 -17.46
N GLY A 186 -10.32 -4.45 -16.42
CA GLY A 186 -10.78 -4.38 -15.02
C GLY A 186 -11.12 -5.76 -14.45
N THR A 187 -10.65 -6.83 -15.10
CA THR A 187 -10.87 -8.19 -14.59
C THR A 187 -9.88 -8.47 -13.47
N LEU A 188 -10.40 -8.72 -12.28
CA LEU A 188 -9.64 -9.07 -11.09
C LEU A 188 -9.72 -10.57 -10.83
N HIS A 189 -8.59 -11.25 -10.84
CA HIS A 189 -8.43 -12.60 -10.30
C HIS A 189 -7.81 -12.51 -8.91
N TRP A 190 -8.32 -13.30 -7.97
CA TRP A 190 -7.83 -13.25 -6.60
C TRP A 190 -7.90 -14.61 -5.89
N ALA A 191 -6.98 -14.81 -4.95
CA ALA A 191 -6.92 -15.95 -4.05
C ALA A 191 -6.75 -15.43 -2.61
N ASN A 192 -7.49 -16.06 -1.68
CA ASN A 192 -7.39 -15.75 -0.26
C ASN A 192 -6.89 -16.99 0.49
N CYS A 193 -5.85 -16.85 1.27
CA CYS A 193 -5.19 -17.89 2.04
C CYS A 193 -5.37 -17.61 3.54
N GLY A 194 -6.60 -17.75 4.04
CA GLY A 194 -6.91 -17.58 5.47
C GLY A 194 -6.91 -16.13 5.97
N HIS A 195 -6.87 -15.15 5.08
CA HIS A 195 -6.78 -13.72 5.41
C HIS A 195 -8.18 -13.09 5.51
N PRO A 196 -8.36 -11.98 6.26
CA PRO A 196 -9.60 -11.22 6.20
C PRO A 196 -10.01 -10.91 4.75
N PRO A 197 -11.31 -11.02 4.38
CA PRO A 197 -11.73 -10.79 3.02
C PRO A 197 -11.52 -9.33 2.61
N PRO A 198 -10.96 -9.06 1.41
CA PRO A 198 -10.86 -7.71 0.89
C PRO A 198 -12.23 -7.06 0.72
N LEU A 199 -12.27 -5.75 0.77
CA LEU A 199 -13.48 -4.97 0.55
C LEU A 199 -13.46 -4.33 -0.84
N LEU A 200 -14.60 -4.36 -1.51
CA LEU A 200 -14.84 -3.62 -2.73
C LEU A 200 -15.74 -2.42 -2.43
N ILE A 201 -15.26 -1.21 -2.71
CA ILE A 201 -16.05 0.03 -2.61
C ILE A 201 -16.38 0.48 -4.02
N ARG A 202 -17.67 0.65 -4.28
CA ARG A 202 -18.25 1.09 -5.55
C ARG A 202 -19.32 2.15 -5.29
N ALA A 203 -19.22 3.29 -5.98
CA ALA A 203 -20.19 4.37 -5.84
C ALA A 203 -20.47 4.73 -4.36
N ASP A 204 -19.40 4.92 -3.59
CA ASP A 204 -19.42 5.29 -2.17
C ASP A 204 -20.13 4.28 -1.24
N GLN A 205 -20.16 3.01 -1.64
CA GLN A 205 -20.74 1.94 -0.84
C GLN A 205 -19.86 0.69 -0.87
N VAL A 206 -19.85 -0.06 0.23
CA VAL A 206 -19.25 -1.40 0.25
C VAL A 206 -20.14 -2.36 -0.52
N VAL A 207 -19.59 -3.02 -1.53
CA VAL A 207 -20.28 -4.09 -2.25
C VAL A 207 -20.17 -5.35 -1.40
N THR A 208 -21.25 -5.68 -0.72
CA THR A 208 -21.31 -6.83 0.19
C THR A 208 -20.95 -8.11 -0.55
N ASP A 209 -20.11 -8.94 0.07
CA ASP A 209 -19.69 -10.27 -0.41
C ASP A 209 -19.01 -10.31 -1.78
N ALA A 210 -18.67 -9.16 -2.40
CA ALA A 210 -18.02 -9.14 -3.71
C ALA A 210 -16.70 -9.93 -3.76
N LEU A 211 -15.95 -9.92 -2.66
CA LEU A 211 -14.68 -10.62 -2.49
C LEU A 211 -14.74 -11.61 -1.32
N ALA A 212 -15.94 -12.02 -0.92
CA ALA A 212 -16.12 -13.08 0.05
C ALA A 212 -15.94 -14.47 -0.59
N GLY A 213 -15.66 -15.45 0.23
CA GLY A 213 -15.56 -16.84 -0.19
C GLY A 213 -15.40 -17.77 1.01
N PRO A 214 -15.57 -19.10 0.81
CA PRO A 214 -15.25 -20.04 1.88
C PRO A 214 -13.81 -19.84 2.33
N GLY A 215 -13.59 -19.94 3.63
CA GLY A 215 -12.26 -19.85 4.21
C GLY A 215 -11.33 -20.93 3.64
N GLU A 216 -10.14 -20.53 3.27
CA GLU A 216 -9.06 -21.43 2.86
C GLU A 216 -7.97 -21.48 3.92
N LEU A 217 -7.17 -22.52 3.90
CA LEU A 217 -6.06 -22.66 4.84
C LEU A 217 -5.03 -21.54 4.62
N PRO A 218 -4.37 -21.06 5.68
CA PRO A 218 -3.20 -20.21 5.58
C PRO A 218 -2.10 -20.82 4.68
N LEU A 219 -1.18 -20.00 4.23
CA LEU A 219 0.04 -20.39 3.52
C LEU A 219 0.92 -21.25 4.44
N GLY A 220 1.61 -22.23 3.88
CA GLY A 220 2.41 -23.22 4.61
C GLY A 220 1.61 -24.41 5.11
N LEU A 221 0.27 -24.33 5.14
CA LEU A 221 -0.61 -25.40 5.64
C LEU A 221 -1.33 -26.15 4.51
N ALA A 222 -0.98 -25.95 3.25
CA ALA A 222 -1.63 -26.62 2.13
C ALA A 222 -1.55 -28.17 2.21
N HIS A 223 -0.52 -28.72 2.84
CA HIS A 223 -0.34 -30.15 3.05
C HIS A 223 -1.40 -30.79 3.96
N LEU A 224 -2.21 -29.99 4.68
CA LEU A 224 -3.30 -30.47 5.53
C LEU A 224 -4.60 -30.74 4.74
N THR A 225 -4.63 -30.49 3.44
CA THR A 225 -5.81 -30.71 2.60
C THR A 225 -5.41 -31.14 1.19
N ASP A 226 -6.23 -31.98 0.57
CA ASP A 226 -6.10 -32.33 -0.86
C ASP A 226 -6.83 -31.34 -1.77
N ARG A 227 -7.45 -30.28 -1.21
CA ARG A 227 -8.19 -29.29 -1.99
C ARG A 227 -7.24 -28.28 -2.61
N PRO A 228 -7.29 -28.06 -3.93
CA PRO A 228 -6.50 -27.03 -4.55
C PRO A 228 -6.96 -25.64 -4.13
N ARG A 229 -6.05 -24.67 -4.13
CA ARG A 229 -6.37 -23.25 -3.91
C ARG A 229 -7.37 -22.75 -4.94
N THR A 230 -8.35 -21.97 -4.49
CA THR A 230 -9.41 -21.44 -5.35
C THR A 230 -9.04 -20.04 -5.82
N VAL A 231 -8.96 -19.84 -7.13
CA VAL A 231 -8.89 -18.51 -7.74
C VAL A 231 -10.29 -18.07 -8.15
N ARG A 232 -10.67 -16.90 -7.72
CA ARG A 232 -11.97 -16.27 -8.02
C ARG A 232 -11.78 -15.09 -8.93
N THR A 233 -12.86 -14.69 -9.59
CA THR A 233 -12.85 -13.59 -10.55
C THR A 233 -13.99 -12.63 -10.25
N VAL A 234 -13.70 -11.33 -10.33
CA VAL A 234 -14.70 -10.27 -10.29
C VAL A 234 -14.34 -9.19 -11.32
N SER A 235 -15.36 -8.57 -11.91
CA SER A 235 -15.18 -7.45 -12.83
C SER A 235 -15.32 -6.13 -12.06
N LEU A 236 -14.27 -5.34 -12.08
CA LEU A 236 -14.28 -4.00 -11.53
C LEU A 236 -14.98 -3.02 -12.48
N GLN A 237 -15.55 -1.98 -11.92
CA GLN A 237 -16.05 -0.81 -12.63
C GLN A 237 -15.08 0.36 -12.45
N PRO A 238 -15.01 1.29 -13.41
CA PRO A 238 -14.18 2.49 -13.26
C PRO A 238 -14.51 3.26 -11.98
N GLY A 239 -13.48 3.56 -11.20
CA GLY A 239 -13.62 4.22 -9.91
C GLY A 239 -13.80 3.27 -8.73
N ASP A 240 -13.89 1.94 -8.98
CA ASP A 240 -13.89 0.97 -7.89
C ASP A 240 -12.59 1.03 -7.10
N ARG A 241 -12.71 0.90 -5.77
CA ARG A 241 -11.59 0.80 -4.84
C ARG A 241 -11.61 -0.54 -4.12
N LEU A 242 -10.49 -1.23 -4.18
CA LEU A 242 -10.24 -2.44 -3.41
C LEU A 242 -9.45 -2.08 -2.16
N LEU A 243 -9.86 -2.60 -1.01
CA LEU A 243 -9.16 -2.46 0.26
C LEU A 243 -8.78 -3.84 0.76
N ILE A 244 -7.50 -4.03 1.03
CA ILE A 244 -6.95 -5.20 1.71
C ILE A 244 -6.35 -4.70 3.01
N TYR A 245 -6.57 -5.40 4.10
CA TYR A 245 -6.14 -4.97 5.41
C TYR A 245 -5.84 -6.18 6.29
N THR A 246 -4.88 -6.04 7.20
CA THR A 246 -4.61 -7.04 8.23
C THR A 246 -5.48 -6.77 9.46
N ASP A 247 -5.63 -7.74 10.32
CA ASP A 247 -6.49 -7.66 11.51
C ASP A 247 -6.03 -6.59 12.50
N GLY A 248 -4.71 -6.30 12.57
CA GLY A 248 -4.18 -5.19 13.37
C GLY A 248 -4.81 -3.83 13.10
N VAL A 249 -5.47 -3.64 11.94
CA VAL A 249 -6.22 -2.42 11.64
C VAL A 249 -7.57 -2.39 12.34
N VAL A 250 -8.35 -3.46 12.21
CA VAL A 250 -9.74 -3.52 12.71
C VAL A 250 -9.80 -3.92 14.18
N ASP A 251 -8.83 -4.72 14.64
CA ASP A 251 -8.68 -5.15 16.02
C ASP A 251 -7.88 -4.17 16.87
N ALA A 252 -7.50 -3.02 16.30
CA ALA A 252 -6.89 -1.90 16.99
C ALA A 252 -7.75 -1.47 18.19
N LYS A 253 -7.23 -1.63 19.42
CA LYS A 253 -7.96 -1.33 20.68
C LYS A 253 -7.58 0.05 21.18
N GLY A 254 -8.56 0.94 21.32
CA GLY A 254 -8.38 2.21 21.97
C GLY A 254 -8.22 2.10 23.51
N ALA A 255 -7.94 3.22 24.17
CA ALA A 255 -7.80 3.32 25.63
C ALA A 255 -9.03 2.76 26.40
N SER A 256 -10.22 2.84 25.83
CA SER A 256 -11.47 2.27 26.37
C SER A 256 -11.64 0.78 26.08
N HIS A 257 -10.65 0.09 25.51
CA HIS A 257 -10.73 -1.28 25.02
C HIS A 257 -11.75 -1.49 23.88
N GLU A 258 -12.19 -0.42 23.25
CA GLU A 258 -13.08 -0.47 22.10
C GLU A 258 -12.26 -0.67 20.83
N PHE A 259 -12.68 -1.61 19.96
CA PHE A 259 -12.03 -1.85 18.68
C PHE A 259 -12.26 -0.67 17.71
N PHE A 260 -11.30 -0.37 16.87
CA PHE A 260 -11.50 0.56 15.75
C PHE A 260 -12.67 0.09 14.89
N GLY A 261 -12.66 -1.18 14.54
CA GLY A 261 -13.76 -1.91 13.93
C GLY A 261 -13.94 -1.65 12.45
N LEU A 262 -14.46 -2.65 11.74
CA LEU A 262 -14.66 -2.61 10.30
C LEU A 262 -15.60 -1.49 9.86
N SER A 263 -16.64 -1.17 10.64
CA SER A 263 -17.59 -0.11 10.30
C SER A 263 -16.92 1.26 10.25
N ARG A 264 -16.11 1.61 11.26
CA ARG A 264 -15.39 2.89 11.30
C ARG A 264 -14.36 2.98 10.17
N PHE A 265 -13.68 1.87 9.90
CA PHE A 265 -12.73 1.74 8.79
C PHE A 265 -13.41 2.01 7.44
N THR A 266 -14.52 1.35 7.15
CA THR A 266 -15.26 1.50 5.89
C THR A 266 -15.87 2.90 5.75
N ASP A 267 -16.48 3.43 6.80
CA ASP A 267 -17.06 4.79 6.81
C ASP A 267 -16.02 5.87 6.51
N PHE A 268 -14.78 5.68 7.01
CA PHE A 268 -13.69 6.61 6.72
C PHE A 268 -13.36 6.62 5.24
N VAL A 269 -13.18 5.43 4.64
CA VAL A 269 -12.81 5.32 3.21
C VAL A 269 -13.93 5.82 2.31
N ILE A 270 -15.19 5.52 2.63
CA ILE A 270 -16.35 6.01 1.90
C ILE A 270 -16.37 7.55 1.88
N ARG A 271 -16.19 8.19 3.04
CA ARG A 271 -16.15 9.66 3.13
C ARG A 271 -14.99 10.26 2.36
N ALA A 272 -13.80 9.66 2.42
CA ALA A 272 -12.65 10.11 1.66
C ALA A 272 -12.88 9.99 0.14
N THR A 273 -13.53 8.89 -0.30
CA THR A 273 -13.90 8.67 -1.69
C THR A 273 -14.91 9.71 -2.17
N ALA A 274 -15.98 9.93 -1.41
CA ALA A 274 -17.01 10.93 -1.71
C ALA A 274 -16.45 12.36 -1.77
N ALA A 275 -15.40 12.64 -0.99
CA ALA A 275 -14.68 13.92 -1.03
C ALA A 275 -13.72 14.04 -2.23
N GLY A 276 -13.58 13.00 -3.06
CA GLY A 276 -12.64 12.99 -4.19
C GLY A 276 -11.17 12.95 -3.76
N GLU A 277 -10.87 12.48 -2.55
CA GLU A 277 -9.49 12.39 -2.08
C GLU A 277 -8.72 11.32 -2.87
N PRO A 278 -7.49 11.62 -3.32
CA PRO A 278 -6.62 10.62 -3.93
C PRO A 278 -6.35 9.44 -2.98
N ALA A 279 -6.32 8.21 -3.51
CA ALA A 279 -6.12 7.00 -2.73
C ALA A 279 -4.93 7.06 -1.74
N PRO A 280 -3.74 7.58 -2.12
CA PRO A 280 -2.62 7.68 -1.18
C PRO A 280 -2.89 8.61 0.01
N GLU A 281 -3.58 9.72 -0.19
CA GLU A 281 -3.89 10.65 0.91
C GLU A 281 -5.01 10.11 1.80
N ALA A 282 -6.04 9.49 1.21
CA ALA A 282 -7.10 8.81 1.95
C ALA A 282 -6.51 7.72 2.86
N LEU A 283 -5.59 6.90 2.32
CA LEU A 283 -4.95 5.83 3.06
C LEU A 283 -4.06 6.35 4.20
N ARG A 284 -3.28 7.40 3.93
CA ARG A 284 -2.45 8.04 4.96
C ARG A 284 -3.28 8.59 6.11
N ARG A 285 -4.39 9.25 5.82
CA ARG A 285 -5.31 9.80 6.84
C ARG A 285 -6.00 8.70 7.62
N LEU A 286 -6.38 7.60 6.95
CA LEU A 286 -6.98 6.45 7.60
C LEU A 286 -6.00 5.83 8.60
N MET A 287 -4.76 5.58 8.21
CA MET A 287 -3.75 5.05 9.11
C MET A 287 -3.50 5.97 10.30
N HIS A 288 -3.48 7.29 10.07
CA HIS A 288 -3.35 8.24 11.16
C HIS A 288 -4.53 8.17 12.15
N ALA A 289 -5.76 7.98 11.66
CA ALA A 289 -6.93 7.80 12.51
C ALA A 289 -6.89 6.48 13.32
N VAL A 290 -6.30 5.41 12.76
CA VAL A 290 -6.06 4.15 13.49
C VAL A 290 -5.03 4.36 14.60
N LEU A 291 -3.91 5.03 14.30
CA LEU A 291 -2.87 5.36 15.28
C LEU A 291 -3.42 6.24 16.41
N GLU A 292 -4.13 7.31 16.09
CA GLU A 292 -4.76 8.18 17.09
C GLU A 292 -5.75 7.40 17.99
N HIS A 293 -6.45 6.42 17.45
CA HIS A 293 -7.35 5.57 18.23
C HIS A 293 -6.61 4.71 19.28
N GLN A 294 -5.37 4.37 19.03
CA GLN A 294 -4.49 3.56 19.91
C GLN A 294 -3.46 4.39 20.69
N ASP A 295 -3.65 5.69 20.83
CA ASP A 295 -2.70 6.59 21.51
C ASP A 295 -1.26 6.44 20.94
N ASP A 296 -1.14 6.32 19.61
CA ASP A 296 0.11 6.10 18.85
C ASP A 296 0.89 4.82 19.24
N ARG A 297 0.21 3.82 19.82
CA ARG A 297 0.83 2.55 20.21
C ARG A 297 0.08 1.36 19.63
N LEU A 298 0.48 0.94 18.45
CA LEU A 298 -0.05 -0.29 17.87
C LEU A 298 0.38 -1.51 18.70
N THR A 299 -0.56 -2.41 18.95
CA THR A 299 -0.31 -3.68 19.63
C THR A 299 0.08 -4.80 18.67
N ASP A 300 -0.18 -4.60 17.39
CA ASP A 300 0.17 -5.50 16.30
C ASP A 300 0.47 -4.69 15.04
N ASP A 301 1.07 -5.32 14.03
CA ASP A 301 1.29 -4.69 12.74
C ASP A 301 -0.05 -4.37 12.08
N ALA A 302 -0.12 -3.22 11.42
CA ALA A 302 -1.32 -2.75 10.73
C ALA A 302 -0.97 -2.41 9.28
N THR A 303 -1.41 -3.25 8.37
CA THR A 303 -1.23 -3.05 6.93
C THR A 303 -2.55 -2.73 6.26
N ILE A 304 -2.55 -1.70 5.44
CA ILE A 304 -3.67 -1.39 4.56
C ILE A 304 -3.12 -1.16 3.16
N MET A 305 -3.72 -1.84 2.18
CA MET A 305 -3.48 -1.59 0.76
C MET A 305 -4.78 -1.16 0.10
N MET A 306 -4.70 -0.09 -0.69
CA MET A 306 -5.81 0.39 -1.52
C MET A 306 -5.42 0.36 -2.98
N ILE A 307 -6.27 -0.25 -3.80
CA ILE A 307 -6.12 -0.28 -5.26
C ILE A 307 -7.34 0.41 -5.86
N GLU A 308 -7.12 1.44 -6.66
CA GLU A 308 -8.16 2.14 -7.42
C GLU A 308 -7.96 1.85 -8.90
N TRP A 309 -9.00 1.38 -9.58
CA TRP A 309 -8.97 1.14 -11.03
C TRP A 309 -9.82 2.16 -11.78
N GLN A 310 -9.27 2.69 -12.87
CA GLN A 310 -9.92 3.70 -13.69
C GLN A 310 -9.70 3.42 -15.18
N THR A 311 -10.63 3.88 -16.02
CA THR A 311 -10.48 3.83 -17.49
C THR A 311 -9.82 5.06 -18.07
N ALA A 312 -9.64 6.12 -17.29
CA ALA A 312 -9.05 7.41 -17.70
C ALA A 312 -7.87 7.79 -16.79
N THR A 313 -7.12 8.80 -17.18
CA THR A 313 -5.94 9.32 -16.47
C THR A 313 -6.22 9.51 -14.98
N PRO A 314 -5.42 8.90 -14.08
CA PRO A 314 -5.61 9.03 -12.64
C PRO A 314 -5.56 10.48 -12.18
N PRO A 315 -6.34 10.87 -11.16
CA PRO A 315 -6.35 12.22 -10.59
C PRO A 315 -4.97 12.69 -10.09
N LEU A 316 -4.07 11.75 -9.78
CA LEU A 316 -2.71 12.04 -9.35
C LEU A 316 -1.89 12.77 -10.42
N LEU A 317 -2.05 12.43 -11.70
CA LEU A 317 -1.38 13.10 -12.80
C LEU A 317 -1.98 14.49 -13.04
N ASP A 318 -3.28 14.66 -12.85
CA ASP A 318 -3.94 15.96 -12.89
C ASP A 318 -3.49 16.88 -11.74
N SER A 319 -3.32 16.33 -10.55
CA SER A 319 -2.82 17.08 -9.39
C SER A 319 -1.38 17.56 -9.57
N LEU A 320 -0.59 16.86 -10.39
CA LEU A 320 0.76 17.28 -10.80
C LEU A 320 0.76 18.25 -11.97
N GLY A 321 -0.39 18.53 -12.59
CA GLY A 321 -0.50 19.36 -13.79
C GLY A 321 0.11 18.71 -15.03
N LEU A 322 0.18 17.37 -15.04
CA LEU A 322 0.73 16.56 -16.13
C LEU A 322 -0.37 15.98 -17.04
N SER A 323 -1.62 16.49 -16.94
CA SER A 323 -2.66 16.08 -17.87
C SER A 323 -2.27 16.45 -19.31
N ARG A 324 -2.44 15.49 -20.20
CA ARG A 324 -2.10 15.58 -21.64
C ARG A 324 -2.85 16.73 -22.32
N THR A 325 -2.22 17.88 -22.44
CA THR A 325 -2.49 18.83 -23.51
C THR A 325 -1.15 19.23 -24.12
N ALA A 326 -0.49 18.30 -24.76
CA ALA A 326 0.47 18.58 -25.81
C ALA A 326 0.38 17.42 -26.81
N ALA A 327 -0.42 17.65 -27.86
CA ALA A 327 -0.16 16.98 -29.11
C ALA A 327 1.27 17.34 -29.52
N TRP A 328 2.07 16.35 -29.80
CA TRP A 328 3.33 16.45 -30.55
C TRP A 328 3.01 16.51 -32.03
#